data_f4ab8d69d0b87d01f0388351cc61eca0
#
_entry.id   f4ab8d69d0b87d01f0388351cc61eca0
#
_cell.length_a   1.000
_cell.length_b   1.000
_cell.length_c   1.000
_cell.angle_alpha   90.00
_cell.angle_beta   90.00
_cell.angle_gamma   90.00
#
_symmetry.space_group_name_H-M   'P 1'
#
loop_
_entity.id
_entity.type
_entity.pdbx_description
1 polymer ?
#
loop_
_entity_poly.entity_id
_entity_poly.type
_entity_poly.pdbx_seq_one_letter_code
_entity_poly.pdbx_strand_id
1 'polypeptide(L)' 'MENINSILLIAQVLLSISLIALILIQHG' A
#
# COMPACT_ATOMS: atom_id res chain seq x y z
N MET A 1 15.96 -9.25 -10.90
CA MET A 1 14.86 -9.36 -10.01
C MET A 1 14.11 -10.61 -10.21
N GLU A 2 14.32 -11.50 -9.37
CA GLU A 2 13.60 -12.72 -9.51
C GLU A 2 12.44 -12.81 -8.59
N ASN A 3 12.33 -11.90 -7.66
CA ASN A 3 11.28 -12.03 -6.65
C ASN A 3 10.11 -11.16 -6.99
N ILE A 4 9.36 -11.57 -7.96
CA ILE A 4 8.13 -10.87 -8.31
C ILE A 4 7.20 -10.86 -7.10
N ASN A 5 7.26 -11.91 -6.29
CA ASN A 5 6.45 -11.98 -5.09
C ASN A 5 6.74 -10.82 -4.15
N SER A 6 8.02 -10.51 -3.97
CA SER A 6 8.41 -9.41 -3.09
C SER A 6 7.86 -8.09 -3.61
N ILE A 7 7.93 -7.91 -4.90
CA ILE A 7 7.44 -6.67 -5.50
C ILE A 7 5.94 -6.53 -5.27
N LEU A 8 5.22 -7.63 -5.43
CA LEU A 8 3.79 -7.62 -5.21
C LEU A 8 3.45 -7.30 -3.76
N LEU A 9 4.20 -7.87 -2.84
CA LEU A 9 3.98 -7.61 -1.42
C LEU A 9 4.20 -6.15 -1.09
N ILE A 10 5.30 -5.59 -1.58
CA ILE A 10 5.61 -4.20 -1.31
C ILE A 10 4.53 -3.30 -1.91
N ALA A 11 4.12 -3.57 -3.12
CA ALA A 11 3.08 -2.77 -3.77
C ALA A 11 1.78 -2.86 -2.97
N GLN A 12 1.46 -4.04 -2.48
CA GLN A 12 0.25 -4.25 -1.71
C GLN A 12 0.29 -3.42 -0.42
N VAL A 13 1.40 -3.46 0.26
CA VAL A 13 1.54 -2.72 1.52
C VAL A 13 1.43 -1.22 1.26
N LEU A 14 2.10 -0.74 0.23
CA LEU A 14 2.06 0.68 -0.10
C LEU A 14 0.64 1.13 -0.42
N LEU A 15 -0.08 0.33 -1.19
CA LEU A 15 -1.45 0.66 -1.53
C LEU A 15 -2.33 0.70 -0.29
N SER A 16 -2.16 -0.27 0.60
CA SER A 16 -2.95 -0.32 1.81
C SER A 16 -2.72 0.91 2.67
N ILE A 17 -1.46 1.28 2.86
CA ILE A 17 -1.12 2.43 3.67
C ILE A 17 -1.70 3.70 3.04
N SER A 18 -1.61 3.81 1.72
CA SER A 18 -2.14 4.97 1.03
C SER A 18 -3.65 5.11 1.25
N LEU A 19 -4.37 4.01 1.15
CA LEU A 19 -5.82 4.03 1.33
C LEU A 19 -6.18 4.43 2.75
N ILE A 20 -5.48 3.87 3.71
CA ILE A 20 -5.73 4.19 5.11
C ILE A 20 -5.46 5.66 5.37
N ALA A 21 -4.36 6.19 4.83
CA ALA A 21 -4.02 7.58 5.01
C ALA A 21 -5.08 8.49 4.43
N LEU A 22 -5.59 8.15 3.25
CA LEU A 22 -6.63 8.95 2.62
C LEU A 22 -7.87 9.00 3.49
N ILE A 23 -8.26 7.84 4.01
CA ILE A 23 -9.45 7.77 4.84
C ILE A 23 -9.28 8.64 6.10
N LEU A 24 -8.11 8.58 6.70
CA LEU A 24 -7.85 9.38 7.89
C LEU A 24 -7.91 10.87 7.59
N ILE A 25 -7.37 11.25 6.44
CA ILE A 25 -7.39 12.66 6.06
C ILE A 25 -8.81 13.13 5.78
N GLN A 26 -9.60 12.30 5.14
CA GLN A 26 -10.97 12.68 4.79
C GLN A 26 -11.93 12.49 5.95
N HIS A 27 -11.46 11.85 6.99
CA HIS A 27 -12.34 11.53 8.11
C HIS A 27 -12.95 12.79 8.70
N GLY A 28 -12.16 13.82 8.80
CA GLY A 28 -12.61 15.03 9.43
C GLY A 28 -13.73 15.69 8.66
#